data_6d879840d3d9cdb127cbcc0ced32e518
#
_entry.id   6d879840d3d9cdb127cbcc0ced32e518
#
_cell.length_a   1.000
_cell.length_b   1.000
_cell.length_c   1.000
_cell.angle_alpha   90.00
_cell.angle_beta   90.00
_cell.angle_gamma   90.00
#
_symmetry.space_group_name_H-M   'P 1'
#
loop_
_entity.id
_entity.type
_entity.pdbx_description
1 polymer ?
#
loop_
_entity_poly.entity_id
_entity_poly.type
_entity_poly.pdbx_seq_one_letter_code
_entity_poly.pdbx_strand_id
1 'polypeptide(L)'
;MGKKGSYIVDYFNNRGFFGLSLLVLVILAVIASGNFEVPQRGYGTLHNISTWISSNDTSCFVAVLCNIVIGVLLITLNIMYRYIKTYNCFVFAAVFVLLQGVNPFLSTRFFAGTALCLVVVVSLLFLFDLYGKQQLASQGVFLVMALLSFFSIYHYVFLLLVPLFIVGFAYMRAINLRTVLAIIFGLATPYWIALGTGLESITSFQAPELSLVWSEAPTFAGKSWAVSVAIAITALTVLLTVGNFKTMLNYSVHVRAYNNFFVALSVFVLLLMIVDYNDFLFYMPLMNLCFAIQFGHWYVVTRHETRQAVTMWLMVAMLTAYIVAMAIV
;
A
#
# COMPACT_ATOMS: atom_id res chain seq x y z
N MET A 1 10.58 -31.55 -21.65
CA MET A 1 10.98 -30.70 -20.49
C MET A 1 9.82 -29.89 -19.86
N GLY A 2 8.58 -29.99 -20.38
CA GLY A 2 7.45 -29.11 -20.00
C GLY A 2 6.72 -29.39 -18.67
N LYS A 3 6.75 -30.59 -18.11
CA LYS A 3 5.94 -30.90 -16.92
C LYS A 3 6.48 -30.40 -15.57
N LYS A 4 7.79 -30.28 -15.40
CA LYS A 4 8.37 -29.83 -14.10
C LYS A 4 8.24 -28.32 -13.86
N GLY A 5 8.25 -27.50 -14.91
CA GLY A 5 8.09 -26.05 -14.78
C GLY A 5 6.66 -25.63 -14.40
N SER A 6 5.66 -26.33 -14.92
CA SER A 6 4.24 -26.12 -14.62
C SER A 6 3.92 -26.28 -13.13
N TYR A 7 4.44 -27.33 -12.49
CA TYR A 7 4.19 -27.59 -11.06
C TYR A 7 4.72 -26.47 -10.15
N ILE A 8 5.88 -25.90 -10.47
CA ILE A 8 6.50 -24.82 -9.66
C ILE A 8 5.65 -23.55 -9.77
N VAL A 9 5.25 -23.19 -10.98
CA VAL A 9 4.40 -22.02 -11.23
C VAL A 9 3.04 -22.17 -10.55
N ASP A 10 2.43 -23.35 -10.64
CA ASP A 10 1.17 -23.65 -9.99
C ASP A 10 1.28 -23.60 -8.46
N TYR A 11 2.41 -24.05 -7.89
CA TYR A 11 2.66 -23.98 -6.45
C TYR A 11 2.66 -22.51 -5.95
N PHE A 12 3.40 -21.62 -6.60
CA PHE A 12 3.45 -20.21 -6.20
C PHE A 12 2.14 -19.45 -6.42
N ASN A 13 1.30 -19.95 -7.34
CA ASN A 13 -0.02 -19.36 -7.60
C ASN A 13 -1.16 -20.01 -6.78
N ASN A 14 -0.85 -20.90 -5.85
CA ASN A 14 -1.83 -21.61 -5.04
C ASN A 14 -2.12 -20.87 -3.73
N ARG A 15 -3.32 -21.12 -3.17
CA ARG A 15 -3.73 -20.69 -1.83
C ARG A 15 -2.76 -21.14 -0.73
N GLY A 16 -2.12 -22.30 -0.91
CA GLY A 16 -1.12 -22.83 0.02
C GLY A 16 0.10 -21.92 0.18
N PHE A 17 0.59 -21.34 -0.91
CA PHE A 17 1.70 -20.40 -0.86
C PHE A 17 1.33 -19.09 -0.15
N PHE A 18 0.11 -18.60 -0.35
CA PHE A 18 -0.40 -17.44 0.40
C PHE A 18 -0.52 -17.78 1.90
N GLY A 19 -1.06 -18.94 2.26
CA GLY A 19 -1.12 -19.41 3.64
C GLY A 19 0.26 -19.51 4.29
N LEU A 20 1.27 -20.02 3.55
CA LEU A 20 2.65 -20.09 4.00
C LEU A 20 3.24 -18.69 4.21
N SER A 21 2.96 -17.73 3.32
CA SER A 21 3.42 -16.35 3.47
C SER A 21 2.84 -15.65 4.71
N LEU A 22 1.58 -15.95 5.05
CA LEU A 22 0.96 -15.47 6.30
C LEU A 22 1.64 -16.07 7.54
N LEU A 23 1.95 -17.35 7.51
CA LEU A 23 2.65 -18.02 8.60
C LEU A 23 4.05 -17.42 8.80
N VAL A 24 4.78 -17.17 7.71
CA VAL A 24 6.09 -16.50 7.75
C VAL A 24 5.97 -15.09 8.34
N LEU A 25 4.95 -14.30 7.94
CA LEU A 25 4.70 -12.97 8.53
C LEU A 25 4.55 -13.06 10.05
N VAL A 26 3.72 -13.98 10.55
CA VAL A 26 3.48 -14.13 11.99
C VAL A 26 4.77 -14.52 12.73
N ILE A 27 5.52 -15.49 12.20
CA ILE A 27 6.77 -15.94 12.81
C ILE A 27 7.79 -14.79 12.89
N LEU A 28 7.99 -14.06 11.79
CA LEU A 28 8.94 -12.95 11.74
C LEU A 28 8.53 -11.80 12.65
N ALA A 29 7.23 -11.48 12.73
CA ALA A 29 6.71 -10.46 13.62
C ALA A 29 6.95 -10.81 15.10
N VAL A 30 6.73 -12.09 15.49
CA VAL A 30 6.97 -12.55 16.85
C VAL A 30 8.46 -12.51 17.21
N ILE A 31 9.34 -12.97 16.31
CA ILE A 31 10.80 -12.94 16.54
C ILE A 31 11.31 -11.51 16.69
N ALA A 32 10.79 -10.58 15.91
CA ALA A 32 11.24 -9.19 15.89
C ALA A 32 10.58 -8.30 16.96
N SER A 33 9.51 -8.76 17.61
CA SER A 33 8.59 -7.92 18.43
C SER A 33 9.23 -7.21 19.64
N GLY A 34 10.43 -7.53 20.05
CA GLY A 34 11.11 -6.89 21.19
C GLY A 34 12.19 -5.88 20.80
N ASN A 35 12.64 -5.87 19.55
CA ASN A 35 13.94 -5.30 19.21
C ASN A 35 13.86 -3.98 18.40
N PHE A 36 12.67 -3.58 17.91
CA PHE A 36 12.58 -2.44 16.99
C PHE A 36 11.59 -1.38 17.47
N GLU A 37 12.06 -0.15 17.55
CA GLU A 37 11.21 1.02 17.78
C GLU A 37 10.97 1.73 16.44
N VAL A 38 9.69 1.87 16.07
CA VAL A 38 9.30 2.71 14.93
C VAL A 38 9.23 4.15 15.41
N PRO A 39 10.00 5.06 14.82
CA PRO A 39 9.83 6.48 15.12
C PRO A 39 8.43 6.88 14.68
N GLN A 40 7.61 7.24 15.65
CA GLN A 40 6.28 7.77 15.40
C GLN A 40 6.43 9.28 15.23
N ARG A 41 6.84 9.69 14.05
CA ARG A 41 6.79 11.08 13.62
C ARG A 41 5.49 11.29 12.84
N GLY A 42 4.99 12.47 12.93
CA GLY A 42 3.78 12.88 12.24
C GLY A 42 2.71 13.34 13.20
N TYR A 43 1.94 14.27 12.75
CA TYR A 43 0.84 14.88 13.48
C TYR A 43 -0.45 14.79 12.67
N GLY A 44 -1.55 14.76 13.38
CA GLY A 44 -2.86 14.88 12.78
C GLY A 44 -3.18 16.33 12.44
N THR A 45 -4.10 16.54 11.53
CA THR A 45 -4.55 17.90 11.20
C THR A 45 -5.33 18.57 12.34
N LEU A 46 -5.98 17.79 13.20
CA LEU A 46 -6.70 18.27 14.37
C LEU A 46 -6.27 17.59 15.66
N HIS A 47 -5.94 16.30 15.61
CA HIS A 47 -5.62 15.51 16.80
C HIS A 47 -4.21 14.95 16.70
N ASN A 48 -3.38 15.28 17.70
CA ASN A 48 -1.99 14.81 17.71
C ASN A 48 -1.89 13.50 18.51
N ILE A 49 -1.79 12.38 17.82
CA ILE A 49 -1.59 11.08 18.47
C ILE A 49 -0.10 10.78 18.48
N SER A 50 0.50 10.81 19.68
CA SER A 50 1.90 10.43 19.85
C SER A 50 2.13 8.92 19.67
N THR A 51 1.13 8.10 20.01
CA THR A 51 1.19 6.64 19.86
C THR A 51 -0.18 6.09 19.46
N TRP A 52 -0.25 5.37 18.33
CA TRP A 52 -1.50 4.74 17.88
C TRP A 52 -1.94 3.61 18.84
N ILE A 53 -0.99 2.89 19.41
CA ILE A 53 -1.23 1.84 20.41
C ILE A 53 -0.05 1.83 21.36
N SER A 54 -0.32 1.95 22.67
CA SER A 54 0.69 2.14 23.70
C SER A 54 1.47 0.86 24.04
N SER A 55 0.83 -0.31 24.02
CA SER A 55 1.52 -1.56 24.35
C SER A 55 2.15 -2.22 23.12
N ASN A 56 3.39 -2.71 23.27
CA ASN A 56 4.14 -3.33 22.17
C ASN A 56 3.44 -4.58 21.64
N ASP A 57 2.92 -5.43 22.51
CA ASP A 57 2.30 -6.71 22.12
C ASP A 57 0.99 -6.50 21.38
N THR A 58 0.13 -5.59 21.86
CA THR A 58 -1.12 -5.27 21.14
C THR A 58 -0.84 -4.57 19.82
N SER A 59 0.19 -3.72 19.75
CA SER A 59 0.59 -3.06 18.52
C SER A 59 1.09 -4.06 17.47
N CYS A 60 1.92 -5.03 17.86
CA CYS A 60 2.38 -6.12 16.99
C CYS A 60 1.20 -6.95 16.48
N PHE A 61 0.29 -7.35 17.38
CA PHE A 61 -0.89 -8.12 16.99
C PHE A 61 -1.75 -7.37 15.96
N VAL A 62 -2.03 -6.08 16.21
CA VAL A 62 -2.83 -5.24 15.29
C VAL A 62 -2.11 -5.04 13.96
N ALA A 63 -0.78 -4.85 13.94
CA ALA A 63 0.00 -4.71 12.71
C ALA A 63 -0.10 -5.97 11.85
N VAL A 64 0.10 -7.15 12.46
CA VAL A 64 -0.01 -8.45 11.77
C VAL A 64 -1.44 -8.65 11.24
N LEU A 65 -2.45 -8.38 12.06
CA LEU A 65 -3.85 -8.50 11.67
C LEU A 65 -4.18 -7.59 10.46
N CYS A 66 -3.74 -6.33 10.50
CA CYS A 66 -3.94 -5.39 9.39
C CYS A 66 -3.26 -5.87 8.12
N ASN A 67 -2.03 -6.37 8.19
CA ASN A 67 -1.32 -6.89 7.02
C ASN A 67 -2.01 -8.14 6.43
N ILE A 68 -2.56 -9.02 7.27
CA ILE A 68 -3.39 -10.15 6.82
C ILE A 68 -4.65 -9.64 6.12
N VAL A 69 -5.36 -8.69 6.72
CA VAL A 69 -6.57 -8.11 6.15
C VAL A 69 -6.28 -7.46 4.80
N ILE A 70 -5.21 -6.68 4.68
CA ILE A 70 -4.80 -6.07 3.41
C ILE A 70 -4.54 -7.16 2.36
N GLY A 71 -3.81 -8.23 2.69
CA GLY A 71 -3.56 -9.35 1.79
C GLY A 71 -4.85 -10.01 1.28
N VAL A 72 -5.81 -10.26 2.17
CA VAL A 72 -7.12 -10.82 1.83
C VAL A 72 -7.93 -9.84 0.95
N LEU A 73 -7.94 -8.54 1.30
CA LEU A 73 -8.63 -7.52 0.52
C LEU A 73 -8.06 -7.39 -0.90
N LEU A 74 -6.75 -7.53 -1.06
CA LEU A 74 -6.10 -7.53 -2.39
C LEU A 74 -6.60 -8.69 -3.25
N ILE A 75 -6.68 -9.89 -2.68
CA ILE A 75 -7.22 -11.06 -3.39
C ILE A 75 -8.68 -10.81 -3.77
N THR A 76 -9.50 -10.31 -2.83
CA THR A 76 -10.91 -9.99 -3.05
C THR A 76 -11.08 -8.96 -4.16
N LEU A 77 -10.26 -7.90 -4.13
CA LEU A 77 -10.23 -6.86 -5.15
C LEU A 77 -9.92 -7.44 -6.55
N ASN A 78 -8.96 -8.38 -6.64
CA ASN A 78 -8.66 -9.03 -7.92
C ASN A 78 -9.79 -9.97 -8.37
N ILE A 79 -10.45 -10.68 -7.47
CA ILE A 79 -11.60 -11.54 -7.80
C ILE A 79 -12.76 -10.70 -8.35
N MET A 80 -13.04 -9.54 -7.73
CA MET A 80 -14.15 -8.67 -8.12
C MET A 80 -13.89 -7.94 -9.44
N TYR A 81 -12.71 -7.36 -9.61
CA TYR A 81 -12.42 -6.41 -10.71
C TYR A 81 -11.47 -6.96 -11.78
N ARG A 82 -10.88 -8.13 -11.55
CA ARG A 82 -9.98 -8.82 -12.51
C ARG A 82 -8.90 -7.91 -13.09
N TYR A 83 -8.33 -7.04 -12.27
CA TYR A 83 -7.28 -6.14 -12.73
C TYR A 83 -5.99 -6.89 -13.08
N ILE A 84 -5.74 -8.07 -12.48
CA ILE A 84 -4.79 -9.07 -12.96
C ILE A 84 -5.59 -10.14 -13.71
N LYS A 85 -5.20 -10.45 -14.93
CA LYS A 85 -5.95 -11.24 -15.92
C LYS A 85 -6.42 -12.64 -15.45
N THR A 86 -5.82 -13.22 -14.42
CA THR A 86 -6.16 -14.55 -13.89
C THR A 86 -6.93 -14.45 -12.57
N TYR A 87 -8.01 -15.24 -12.45
CA TYR A 87 -8.81 -15.32 -11.21
C TYR A 87 -8.05 -15.81 -9.98
N ASN A 88 -7.16 -16.78 -10.19
CA ASN A 88 -6.47 -17.47 -9.10
C ASN A 88 -5.04 -16.96 -8.93
N CYS A 89 -4.81 -15.66 -9.07
CA CYS A 89 -3.50 -15.09 -8.82
C CYS A 89 -3.37 -14.76 -7.33
N PHE A 90 -2.71 -15.60 -6.57
CA PHE A 90 -2.41 -15.36 -5.15
C PHE A 90 -0.99 -14.81 -4.94
N VAL A 91 -0.13 -14.92 -5.97
CA VAL A 91 1.28 -14.55 -5.89
C VAL A 91 1.47 -13.11 -5.43
N PHE A 92 0.74 -12.16 -5.99
CA PHE A 92 0.92 -10.75 -5.66
C PHE A 92 0.56 -10.44 -4.19
N ALA A 93 -0.50 -11.06 -3.67
CA ALA A 93 -0.87 -10.89 -2.25
C ALA A 93 0.15 -11.56 -1.33
N ALA A 94 0.68 -12.75 -1.72
CA ALA A 94 1.74 -13.42 -0.99
C ALA A 94 3.04 -12.60 -0.97
N VAL A 95 3.41 -12.00 -2.10
CA VAL A 95 4.58 -11.10 -2.21
C VAL A 95 4.41 -9.88 -1.32
N PHE A 96 3.23 -9.26 -1.32
CA PHE A 96 2.94 -8.14 -0.42
C PHE A 96 3.16 -8.53 1.05
N VAL A 97 2.54 -9.64 1.47
CA VAL A 97 2.63 -10.13 2.86
C VAL A 97 4.09 -10.45 3.25
N LEU A 98 4.85 -11.10 2.36
CA LEU A 98 6.27 -11.40 2.60
C LEU A 98 7.11 -10.13 2.76
N LEU A 99 6.91 -9.13 1.89
CA LEU A 99 7.62 -7.84 2.00
C LEU A 99 7.30 -7.11 3.29
N GLN A 100 6.05 -7.18 3.76
CA GLN A 100 5.66 -6.61 5.05
C GLN A 100 6.30 -7.37 6.22
N GLY A 101 6.33 -8.72 6.15
CA GLY A 101 6.88 -9.57 7.21
C GLY A 101 8.39 -9.46 7.35
N VAL A 102 9.10 -9.37 6.24
CA VAL A 102 10.56 -9.31 6.23
C VAL A 102 11.08 -7.98 6.82
N ASN A 103 10.33 -6.90 6.69
CA ASN A 103 10.71 -5.63 7.30
C ASN A 103 10.16 -5.51 8.73
N PRO A 104 11.01 -5.60 9.78
CA PRO A 104 10.55 -5.59 11.16
C PRO A 104 9.85 -4.28 11.54
N PHE A 105 10.22 -3.14 10.95
CA PHE A 105 9.52 -1.88 11.20
C PHE A 105 8.06 -1.92 10.74
N LEU A 106 7.73 -2.74 9.72
CA LEU A 106 6.38 -2.83 9.17
C LEU A 106 5.55 -3.94 9.82
N SER A 107 6.20 -4.95 10.43
CA SER A 107 5.53 -6.11 10.99
C SER A 107 5.34 -6.05 12.51
N THR A 108 6.23 -5.34 13.24
CA THR A 108 6.23 -5.36 14.72
C THR A 108 5.35 -4.32 15.35
N ARG A 109 5.07 -3.21 14.67
CA ARG A 109 4.25 -2.11 15.22
C ARG A 109 3.21 -1.60 14.24
N PHE A 110 2.02 -1.35 14.79
CA PHE A 110 0.97 -0.65 14.06
C PHE A 110 1.28 0.85 14.04
N PHE A 111 1.33 1.44 12.87
CA PHE A 111 1.63 2.86 12.67
C PHE A 111 0.83 3.43 11.48
N ALA A 112 0.92 4.75 11.29
CA ALA A 112 0.17 5.46 10.27
C ALA A 112 0.37 4.87 8.85
N GLY A 113 1.56 4.36 8.50
CA GLY A 113 1.83 3.77 7.19
C GLY A 113 1.03 2.48 6.91
N THR A 114 0.89 1.60 7.91
CA THR A 114 0.05 0.40 7.78
C THR A 114 -1.43 0.77 7.67
N ALA A 115 -1.88 1.76 8.48
CA ALA A 115 -3.23 2.30 8.39
C ALA A 115 -3.48 2.94 7.02
N LEU A 116 -2.51 3.70 6.49
CA LEU A 116 -2.56 4.31 5.16
C LEU A 116 -2.78 3.27 4.07
N CYS A 117 -1.99 2.19 4.08
CA CYS A 117 -2.11 1.11 3.13
C CYS A 117 -3.50 0.44 3.20
N LEU A 118 -4.01 0.17 4.41
CA LEU A 118 -5.34 -0.40 4.61
C LEU A 118 -6.43 0.51 4.06
N VAL A 119 -6.39 1.81 4.40
CA VAL A 119 -7.36 2.81 3.94
C VAL A 119 -7.34 2.94 2.41
N VAL A 120 -6.14 2.94 1.79
CA VAL A 120 -6.03 2.98 0.33
C VAL A 120 -6.66 1.73 -0.29
N VAL A 121 -6.39 0.53 0.22
CA VAL A 121 -6.96 -0.71 -0.34
C VAL A 121 -8.48 -0.75 -0.19
N VAL A 122 -9.02 -0.29 0.94
CA VAL A 122 -10.47 -0.14 1.13
C VAL A 122 -11.04 0.91 0.15
N SER A 123 -10.36 2.03 -0.01
CA SER A 123 -10.77 3.08 -0.96
C SER A 123 -10.73 2.60 -2.41
N LEU A 124 -9.82 1.68 -2.76
CA LEU A 124 -9.77 1.05 -4.09
C LEU A 124 -11.00 0.20 -4.40
N LEU A 125 -11.60 -0.47 -3.40
CA LEU A 125 -12.83 -1.22 -3.59
C LEU A 125 -13.96 -0.29 -4.05
N PHE A 126 -14.11 0.85 -3.39
CA PHE A 126 -15.10 1.85 -3.78
C PHE A 126 -14.75 2.53 -5.11
N LEU A 127 -13.47 2.87 -5.34
CA LEU A 127 -13.01 3.53 -6.56
C LEU A 127 -13.28 2.67 -7.81
N PHE A 128 -12.96 1.38 -7.76
CA PHE A 128 -13.12 0.50 -8.92
C PHE A 128 -14.58 0.17 -9.20
N ASP A 129 -15.43 0.20 -8.17
CA ASP A 129 -16.88 0.04 -8.33
C ASP A 129 -17.55 1.22 -9.08
N LEU A 130 -16.89 2.38 -9.14
CA LEU A 130 -17.42 3.55 -9.86
C LEU A 130 -17.39 3.40 -11.38
N TYR A 131 -16.55 2.51 -11.92
CA TYR A 131 -16.37 2.40 -13.36
C TYR A 131 -17.68 2.03 -14.06
N GLY A 132 -18.16 2.95 -14.93
CA GLY A 132 -19.40 2.78 -15.68
C GLY A 132 -20.70 3.05 -14.91
N LYS A 133 -20.67 3.36 -13.61
CA LYS A 133 -21.85 3.62 -12.76
C LYS A 133 -22.05 5.12 -12.50
N GLN A 134 -22.20 5.93 -13.54
CA GLN A 134 -22.23 7.40 -13.42
C GLN A 134 -23.32 7.94 -12.45
N GLN A 135 -24.47 7.27 -12.34
CA GLN A 135 -25.57 7.73 -11.48
C GLN A 135 -25.29 7.52 -9.98
N LEU A 136 -24.60 6.46 -9.61
CA LEU A 136 -24.25 6.11 -8.22
C LEU A 136 -22.83 6.55 -7.82
N ALA A 137 -22.10 7.15 -8.76
CA ALA A 137 -20.71 7.53 -8.53
C ALA A 137 -20.52 8.49 -7.33
N SER A 138 -21.49 9.38 -7.07
CA SER A 138 -21.38 10.36 -5.98
C SER A 138 -21.28 9.73 -4.59
N GLN A 139 -21.95 8.60 -4.35
CA GLN A 139 -21.88 7.90 -3.05
C GLN A 139 -20.50 7.31 -2.79
N GLY A 140 -19.94 6.58 -3.76
CA GLY A 140 -18.61 6.00 -3.62
C GLY A 140 -17.52 7.07 -3.52
N VAL A 141 -17.63 8.17 -4.28
CA VAL A 141 -16.71 9.31 -4.20
C VAL A 141 -16.79 9.95 -2.81
N PHE A 142 -17.99 10.19 -2.28
CA PHE A 142 -18.19 10.72 -0.93
C PHE A 142 -17.51 9.81 0.12
N LEU A 143 -17.76 8.49 0.06
CA LEU A 143 -17.19 7.54 1.02
C LEU A 143 -15.65 7.52 0.98
N VAL A 144 -15.04 7.51 -0.21
CA VAL A 144 -13.58 7.56 -0.34
C VAL A 144 -13.02 8.84 0.27
N MET A 145 -13.62 10.00 -0.05
CA MET A 145 -13.16 11.28 0.47
C MET A 145 -13.39 11.42 1.97
N ALA A 146 -14.53 10.96 2.48
CA ALA A 146 -14.82 10.95 3.91
C ALA A 146 -13.85 10.04 4.68
N LEU A 147 -13.50 8.88 4.11
CA LEU A 147 -12.54 7.97 4.73
C LEU A 147 -11.15 8.61 4.81
N LEU A 148 -10.64 9.20 3.73
CA LEU A 148 -9.35 9.89 3.71
C LEU A 148 -9.35 11.08 4.68
N SER A 149 -10.42 11.86 4.69
CA SER A 149 -10.58 13.01 5.57
C SER A 149 -10.66 12.60 7.05
N PHE A 150 -11.36 11.52 7.38
CA PHE A 150 -11.44 11.01 8.74
C PHE A 150 -10.06 10.62 9.29
N PHE A 151 -9.30 9.85 8.53
CA PHE A 151 -7.95 9.46 8.94
C PHE A 151 -6.95 10.63 8.92
N SER A 152 -7.19 11.67 8.11
CA SER A 152 -6.34 12.86 8.10
C SER A 152 -6.41 13.65 9.42
N ILE A 153 -7.49 13.54 10.18
CA ILE A 153 -7.60 14.12 11.53
C ILE A 153 -6.47 13.60 12.42
N TYR A 154 -6.11 12.33 12.26
CA TYR A 154 -5.09 11.64 13.06
C TYR A 154 -3.69 11.67 12.45
N HIS A 155 -3.58 11.79 11.10
CA HIS A 155 -2.30 11.89 10.42
C HIS A 155 -2.44 12.59 9.07
N TYR A 156 -1.69 13.67 8.87
CA TYR A 156 -1.80 14.54 7.67
C TYR A 156 -1.55 13.83 6.33
N VAL A 157 -0.79 12.73 6.31
CA VAL A 157 -0.44 11.97 5.10
C VAL A 157 -1.67 11.49 4.31
N PHE A 158 -2.78 11.21 5.01
CA PHE A 158 -4.03 10.82 4.34
C PHE A 158 -4.59 11.94 3.47
N LEU A 159 -4.43 13.20 3.87
CA LEU A 159 -4.86 14.36 3.10
C LEU A 159 -4.03 14.51 1.81
N LEU A 160 -2.75 14.14 1.85
CA LEU A 160 -1.89 14.21 0.67
C LEU A 160 -2.32 13.25 -0.44
N LEU A 161 -3.07 12.19 -0.14
CA LEU A 161 -3.60 11.25 -1.14
C LEU A 161 -4.84 11.78 -1.89
N VAL A 162 -5.48 12.83 -1.40
CA VAL A 162 -6.69 13.41 -2.03
C VAL A 162 -6.50 13.73 -3.52
N PRO A 163 -5.42 14.43 -3.95
CA PRO A 163 -5.19 14.71 -5.36
C PRO A 163 -5.11 13.45 -6.22
N LEU A 164 -4.47 12.40 -5.70
CA LEU A 164 -4.35 11.12 -6.38
C LEU A 164 -5.72 10.47 -6.63
N PHE A 165 -6.60 10.47 -5.61
CA PHE A 165 -7.95 9.91 -5.77
C PHE A 165 -8.82 10.73 -6.71
N ILE A 166 -8.64 12.06 -6.77
CA ILE A 166 -9.31 12.91 -7.78
C ILE A 166 -8.89 12.48 -9.20
N VAL A 167 -7.61 12.22 -9.44
CA VAL A 167 -7.10 11.64 -10.70
C VAL A 167 -7.71 10.25 -10.92
N GLY A 168 -7.86 9.44 -9.86
CA GLY A 168 -8.53 8.14 -9.92
C GLY A 168 -9.97 8.24 -10.40
N PHE A 169 -10.75 9.19 -9.88
CA PHE A 169 -12.13 9.43 -10.34
C PHE A 169 -12.18 9.83 -11.83
N ALA A 170 -11.17 10.60 -12.30
CA ALA A 170 -11.05 10.92 -13.72
C ALA A 170 -10.81 9.65 -14.57
N TYR A 171 -9.92 8.75 -14.15
CA TYR A 171 -9.70 7.47 -14.83
C TYR A 171 -10.94 6.58 -14.87
N MET A 172 -11.74 6.59 -13.79
CA MET A 172 -13.00 5.85 -13.73
C MET A 172 -14.15 6.54 -14.49
N ARG A 173 -13.92 7.71 -15.09
CA ARG A 173 -14.93 8.53 -15.79
C ARG A 173 -16.11 8.90 -14.88
N ALA A 174 -15.84 9.09 -13.60
CA ALA A 174 -16.84 9.37 -12.58
C ALA A 174 -17.02 10.88 -12.31
N ILE A 175 -16.26 11.76 -12.96
CA ILE A 175 -16.29 13.20 -12.69
C ILE A 175 -17.53 13.83 -13.35
N ASN A 176 -18.39 14.38 -12.52
CA ASN A 176 -19.54 15.24 -12.89
C ASN A 176 -19.79 16.24 -11.75
N LEU A 177 -20.72 17.18 -11.94
CA LEU A 177 -21.00 18.20 -10.92
C LEU A 177 -21.40 17.60 -9.57
N ARG A 178 -22.16 16.50 -9.55
CA ARG A 178 -22.58 15.82 -8.32
C ARG A 178 -21.39 15.19 -7.59
N THR A 179 -20.44 14.63 -8.33
CA THR A 179 -19.23 14.03 -7.74
C THR A 179 -18.26 15.10 -7.22
N VAL A 180 -18.20 16.28 -7.87
CA VAL A 180 -17.42 17.42 -7.33
C VAL A 180 -18.01 17.87 -5.99
N LEU A 181 -19.33 18.00 -5.88
CA LEU A 181 -19.98 18.29 -4.59
C LEU A 181 -19.72 17.17 -3.57
N ALA A 182 -19.77 15.90 -3.99
CA ALA A 182 -19.47 14.76 -3.13
C ALA A 182 -18.02 14.78 -2.59
N ILE A 183 -17.06 15.24 -3.39
CA ILE A 183 -15.66 15.45 -2.93
C ILE A 183 -15.64 16.48 -1.82
N ILE A 184 -16.23 17.64 -2.03
CA ILE A 184 -16.23 18.75 -1.06
C ILE A 184 -16.90 18.32 0.25
N PHE A 185 -18.10 17.75 0.16
CA PHE A 185 -18.85 17.32 1.35
C PHE A 185 -18.16 16.11 2.03
N GLY A 186 -17.59 15.18 1.27
CA GLY A 186 -16.83 14.05 1.81
C GLY A 186 -15.62 14.52 2.63
N LEU A 187 -14.88 15.50 2.13
CA LEU A 187 -13.75 16.09 2.86
C LEU A 187 -14.20 16.90 4.08
N ALA A 188 -15.28 17.66 3.97
CA ALA A 188 -15.75 18.54 5.05
C ALA A 188 -16.43 17.79 6.20
N THR A 189 -17.14 16.69 5.92
CA THR A 189 -17.99 16.01 6.90
C THR A 189 -17.26 15.52 8.16
N PRO A 190 -16.10 14.80 8.09
CA PRO A 190 -15.41 14.37 9.29
C PRO A 190 -14.90 15.54 10.15
N TYR A 191 -14.39 16.60 9.52
CA TYR A 191 -13.96 17.81 10.22
C TYR A 191 -15.14 18.52 10.89
N TRP A 192 -16.28 18.61 10.20
CA TRP A 192 -17.49 19.19 10.78
C TRP A 192 -17.95 18.41 12.02
N ILE A 193 -17.96 17.07 11.92
CA ILE A 193 -18.33 16.24 13.07
C ILE A 193 -17.35 16.45 14.21
N ALA A 194 -16.04 16.42 13.99
CA ALA A 194 -15.03 16.58 15.02
C ALA A 194 -15.14 17.95 15.74
N LEU A 195 -15.34 19.02 14.97
CA LEU A 195 -15.49 20.37 15.50
C LEU A 195 -16.88 20.60 16.12
N GLY A 196 -17.93 20.09 15.50
CA GLY A 196 -19.32 20.28 15.94
C GLY A 196 -19.67 19.51 17.20
N THR A 197 -19.03 18.39 17.47
CA THR A 197 -19.17 17.63 18.71
C THR A 197 -18.29 18.18 19.85
N GLY A 198 -17.41 19.16 19.55
CA GLY A 198 -16.48 19.71 20.53
C GLY A 198 -15.33 18.76 20.91
N LEU A 199 -15.13 17.68 20.14
CA LEU A 199 -13.98 16.78 20.35
C LEU A 199 -12.66 17.51 20.12
N GLU A 200 -12.63 18.45 19.17
CA GLU A 200 -11.46 19.25 18.82
C GLU A 200 -11.84 20.72 18.65
N SER A 201 -10.88 21.62 18.84
CA SER A 201 -11.05 23.06 18.64
C SER A 201 -10.45 23.48 17.28
N ILE A 202 -10.99 24.55 16.68
CA ILE A 202 -10.45 25.12 15.44
C ILE A 202 -8.99 25.58 15.62
N THR A 203 -8.62 25.97 16.85
CA THR A 203 -7.27 26.42 17.19
C THR A 203 -6.23 25.30 17.17
N SER A 204 -6.66 24.02 17.22
CA SER A 204 -5.76 22.86 17.12
C SER A 204 -5.43 22.47 15.67
N PHE A 205 -6.02 23.15 14.67
CA PHE A 205 -5.75 22.84 13.27
C PHE A 205 -4.29 23.14 12.90
N GLN A 206 -3.60 22.10 12.40
CA GLN A 206 -2.24 22.18 11.90
C GLN A 206 -2.24 21.84 10.40
N ALA A 207 -1.68 22.77 9.60
CA ALA A 207 -1.51 22.50 8.18
C ALA A 207 -0.40 21.44 7.98
N PRO A 208 -0.49 20.61 6.93
CA PRO A 208 0.58 19.67 6.59
C PRO A 208 1.89 20.41 6.29
N GLU A 209 2.92 20.14 7.07
CA GLU A 209 4.27 20.62 6.81
C GLU A 209 5.06 19.51 6.14
N LEU A 210 5.33 19.66 4.86
CA LEU A 210 6.21 18.75 4.14
C LEU A 210 7.65 19.11 4.47
N SER A 211 8.47 18.15 4.85
CA SER A 211 9.89 18.36 5.12
C SER A 211 10.69 18.52 3.81
N LEU A 212 10.38 19.58 3.07
CA LEU A 212 11.08 19.97 1.85
C LEU A 212 12.54 20.43 2.10
N VAL A 213 12.95 20.47 3.36
CA VAL A 213 14.24 21.02 3.75
C VAL A 213 15.30 19.92 3.62
N TRP A 214 15.90 19.84 2.46
CA TRP A 214 17.11 19.05 2.19
C TRP A 214 18.34 19.54 2.97
N SER A 215 18.17 20.48 3.91
CA SER A 215 19.26 21.10 4.68
C SER A 215 19.76 20.25 5.84
N GLU A 216 18.97 19.31 6.32
CA GLU A 216 19.37 18.38 7.37
C GLU A 216 19.71 17.03 6.76
N ALA A 217 20.97 16.57 6.95
CA ALA A 217 21.33 15.21 6.57
C ALA A 217 20.37 14.24 7.25
N PRO A 218 19.74 13.32 6.50
CA PRO A 218 18.80 12.38 7.08
C PRO A 218 19.50 11.57 8.16
N THR A 219 18.95 11.57 9.36
CA THR A 219 19.45 10.77 10.48
C THR A 219 19.13 9.29 10.23
N PHE A 220 19.83 8.67 9.30
CA PHE A 220 19.71 7.26 8.99
C PHE A 220 20.50 6.34 9.94
N ALA A 221 21.04 6.89 11.05
CA ALA A 221 21.77 6.11 12.03
C ALA A 221 20.93 4.88 12.46
N GLY A 222 21.45 3.69 12.21
CA GLY A 222 20.77 2.43 12.49
C GLY A 222 19.69 1.99 11.50
N LYS A 223 19.36 2.81 10.45
CA LYS A 223 18.32 2.51 9.46
C LYS A 223 18.83 2.36 8.03
N SER A 224 20.13 2.38 7.81
CA SER A 224 20.75 2.35 6.48
C SER A 224 20.26 1.17 5.62
N TRP A 225 20.03 0.03 6.23
CA TRP A 225 19.52 -1.15 5.57
C TRP A 225 18.04 -0.98 5.13
N ALA A 226 17.17 -0.36 5.95
CA ALA A 226 15.78 -0.10 5.59
C ALA A 226 15.70 0.87 4.39
N VAL A 227 16.57 1.87 4.35
CA VAL A 227 16.71 2.79 3.23
C VAL A 227 17.17 2.05 1.97
N SER A 228 18.17 1.19 2.06
CA SER A 228 18.68 0.42 0.91
C SER A 228 17.60 -0.49 0.32
N VAL A 229 16.80 -1.15 1.17
CA VAL A 229 15.66 -1.97 0.74
C VAL A 229 14.55 -1.11 0.11
N ALA A 230 14.24 0.04 0.70
CA ALA A 230 13.26 0.96 0.13
C ALA A 230 13.68 1.41 -1.27
N ILE A 231 14.94 1.78 -1.46
CA ILE A 231 15.49 2.15 -2.77
C ILE A 231 15.40 0.98 -3.75
N ALA A 232 15.78 -0.24 -3.33
CA ALA A 232 15.74 -1.42 -4.18
C ALA A 232 14.30 -1.76 -4.62
N ILE A 233 13.32 -1.77 -3.69
CA ILE A 233 11.92 -2.02 -4.00
C ILE A 233 11.37 -0.94 -4.91
N THR A 234 11.70 0.32 -4.66
CA THR A 234 11.27 1.46 -5.50
C THR A 234 11.83 1.33 -6.91
N ALA A 235 13.12 1.05 -7.07
CA ALA A 235 13.74 0.86 -8.37
C ALA A 235 13.10 -0.31 -9.13
N LEU A 236 12.89 -1.45 -8.47
CA LEU A 236 12.21 -2.60 -9.05
C LEU A 236 10.76 -2.30 -9.43
N THR A 237 10.03 -1.53 -8.61
CA THR A 237 8.66 -1.10 -8.94
C THR A 237 8.63 -0.26 -10.21
N VAL A 238 9.54 0.70 -10.35
CA VAL A 238 9.67 1.52 -11.56
C VAL A 238 9.98 0.66 -12.78
N LEU A 239 10.96 -0.25 -12.68
CA LEU A 239 11.34 -1.15 -13.78
C LEU A 239 10.16 -2.04 -14.21
N LEU A 240 9.43 -2.63 -13.25
CA LEU A 240 8.26 -3.45 -13.54
C LEU A 240 7.12 -2.62 -14.15
N THR A 241 6.89 -1.41 -13.67
CA THR A 241 5.86 -0.50 -14.19
C THR A 241 6.13 -0.16 -15.65
N VAL A 242 7.38 0.21 -15.99
CA VAL A 242 7.80 0.50 -17.37
C VAL A 242 7.70 -0.75 -18.25
N GLY A 243 8.14 -1.91 -17.74
CA GLY A 243 8.05 -3.19 -18.46
C GLY A 243 6.60 -3.61 -18.76
N ASN A 244 5.70 -3.39 -17.82
CA ASN A 244 4.28 -3.75 -17.97
C ASN A 244 3.49 -2.78 -18.86
N PHE A 245 3.97 -1.55 -19.05
CA PHE A 245 3.23 -0.51 -19.79
C PHE A 245 2.82 -0.95 -21.21
N LYS A 246 3.74 -1.60 -21.93
CA LYS A 246 3.46 -2.11 -23.29
C LYS A 246 2.37 -3.19 -23.30
N THR A 247 2.34 -4.04 -22.27
CA THR A 247 1.39 -5.15 -22.17
C THR A 247 0.00 -4.69 -21.73
N MET A 248 -0.07 -3.61 -20.95
CA MET A 248 -1.34 -2.99 -20.51
C MET A 248 -2.17 -2.46 -21.68
N LEU A 249 -1.54 -2.08 -22.80
CA LEU A 249 -2.26 -1.61 -23.97
C LEU A 249 -3.18 -2.68 -24.59
N ASN A 250 -2.90 -3.96 -24.36
CA ASN A 250 -3.69 -5.09 -24.87
C ASN A 250 -4.86 -5.48 -23.95
N TYR A 251 -5.07 -4.77 -22.83
CA TYR A 251 -6.16 -5.06 -21.91
C TYR A 251 -7.44 -4.33 -22.32
N SER A 252 -8.58 -4.81 -21.80
CA SER A 252 -9.88 -4.13 -21.94
C SER A 252 -9.82 -2.73 -21.30
N VAL A 253 -10.69 -1.83 -21.76
CA VAL A 253 -10.65 -0.41 -21.37
C VAL A 253 -10.79 -0.21 -19.87
N HIS A 254 -11.66 -1.00 -19.19
CA HIS A 254 -11.84 -0.93 -17.75
C HIS A 254 -10.59 -1.39 -16.98
N VAL A 255 -9.95 -2.50 -17.39
CA VAL A 255 -8.72 -2.99 -16.76
C VAL A 255 -7.56 -2.02 -16.98
N ARG A 256 -7.51 -1.34 -18.14
CA ARG A 256 -6.52 -0.26 -18.38
C ARG A 256 -6.73 0.90 -17.40
N ALA A 257 -7.98 1.28 -17.12
CA ALA A 257 -8.26 2.35 -16.17
C ALA A 257 -7.76 2.01 -14.76
N TYR A 258 -8.00 0.77 -14.30
CA TYR A 258 -7.49 0.30 -13.00
C TYR A 258 -5.96 0.29 -12.95
N ASN A 259 -5.30 -0.23 -13.99
CA ASN A 259 -3.86 -0.29 -14.04
C ASN A 259 -3.21 1.11 -14.16
N ASN A 260 -3.82 2.04 -14.90
CA ASN A 260 -3.37 3.43 -14.95
C ASN A 260 -3.42 4.08 -13.58
N PHE A 261 -4.44 3.76 -12.76
CA PHE A 261 -4.48 4.24 -11.39
C PHE A 261 -3.34 3.65 -10.54
N PHE A 262 -3.02 2.36 -10.66
CA PHE A 262 -1.88 1.77 -9.94
C PHE A 262 -0.54 2.36 -10.39
N VAL A 263 -0.38 2.69 -11.66
CA VAL A 263 0.79 3.42 -12.17
C VAL A 263 0.86 4.81 -11.54
N ALA A 264 -0.26 5.54 -11.53
CA ALA A 264 -0.32 6.87 -10.91
C ALA A 264 -0.03 6.80 -9.39
N LEU A 265 -0.58 5.79 -8.70
CA LEU A 265 -0.29 5.53 -7.29
C LEU A 265 1.21 5.28 -7.07
N SER A 266 1.84 4.43 -7.88
CA SER A 266 3.28 4.13 -7.77
C SER A 266 4.15 5.38 -7.93
N VAL A 267 3.84 6.20 -8.94
CA VAL A 267 4.55 7.47 -9.19
C VAL A 267 4.31 8.46 -8.04
N PHE A 268 3.08 8.55 -7.57
CA PHE A 268 2.73 9.47 -6.49
C PHE A 268 3.40 9.10 -5.17
N VAL A 269 3.40 7.81 -4.80
CA VAL A 269 4.10 7.31 -3.62
C VAL A 269 5.60 7.56 -3.71
N LEU A 270 6.20 7.35 -4.89
CA LEU A 270 7.61 7.67 -5.13
C LEU A 270 7.89 9.16 -4.91
N LEU A 271 7.04 10.05 -5.41
CA LEU A 271 7.17 11.49 -5.19
C LEU A 271 7.08 11.84 -3.70
N LEU A 272 6.12 11.24 -2.98
CA LEU A 272 5.99 11.44 -1.53
C LEU A 272 7.24 10.96 -0.78
N MET A 273 7.80 9.80 -1.13
CA MET A 273 9.03 9.29 -0.52
C MET A 273 10.26 10.19 -0.77
N ILE A 274 10.28 10.93 -1.90
CA ILE A 274 11.34 11.89 -2.21
C ILE A 274 11.13 13.20 -1.45
N VAL A 275 9.90 13.70 -1.43
CA VAL A 275 9.56 14.99 -0.81
C VAL A 275 9.62 14.91 0.71
N ASP A 276 9.15 13.79 1.26
CA ASP A 276 9.11 13.52 2.70
C ASP A 276 10.05 12.37 3.07
N TYR A 277 11.33 12.54 2.70
CA TYR A 277 12.34 11.47 2.81
C TYR A 277 12.67 11.09 4.26
N ASN A 278 12.45 11.97 5.23
CA ASN A 278 12.66 11.66 6.65
C ASN A 278 11.66 10.61 7.17
N ASP A 279 10.44 10.65 6.64
CA ASP A 279 9.34 9.78 7.04
C ASP A 279 9.01 8.72 5.96
N PHE A 280 10.01 8.35 5.12
CA PHE A 280 9.84 7.37 4.04
C PHE A 280 9.23 6.03 4.49
N LEU A 281 9.43 5.66 5.77
CA LEU A 281 8.85 4.44 6.35
C LEU A 281 7.32 4.44 6.33
N PHE A 282 6.67 5.61 6.39
CA PHE A 282 5.21 5.70 6.30
C PHE A 282 4.68 5.28 4.94
N TYR A 283 5.48 5.52 3.89
CA TYR A 283 5.09 5.21 2.51
C TYR A 283 5.49 3.80 2.07
N MET A 284 6.38 3.13 2.84
CA MET A 284 6.87 1.79 2.49
C MET A 284 5.75 0.74 2.32
N PRO A 285 4.74 0.62 3.20
CA PRO A 285 3.66 -0.34 3.00
C PRO A 285 2.92 -0.14 1.69
N LEU A 286 2.72 1.13 1.31
CA LEU A 286 2.06 1.48 0.06
C LEU A 286 2.95 1.22 -1.16
N MET A 287 4.27 1.42 -1.05
CA MET A 287 5.23 1.06 -2.10
C MET A 287 5.32 -0.45 -2.28
N ASN A 288 5.34 -1.23 -1.19
CA ASN A 288 5.27 -2.70 -1.23
C ASN A 288 4.00 -3.19 -1.92
N LEU A 289 2.87 -2.49 -1.69
CA LEU A 289 1.60 -2.74 -2.40
C LEU A 289 1.76 -2.53 -3.91
N CYS A 290 2.32 -1.39 -4.32
CA CYS A 290 2.56 -1.08 -5.73
C CYS A 290 3.49 -2.11 -6.38
N PHE A 291 4.58 -2.46 -5.72
CA PHE A 291 5.49 -3.50 -6.17
C PHE A 291 4.77 -4.83 -6.38
N ALA A 292 4.03 -5.29 -5.38
CA ALA A 292 3.33 -6.57 -5.41
C ALA A 292 2.34 -6.66 -6.58
N ILE A 293 1.59 -5.59 -6.86
CA ILE A 293 0.65 -5.52 -7.98
C ILE A 293 1.37 -5.54 -9.32
N GLN A 294 2.43 -4.74 -9.49
CA GLN A 294 3.22 -4.71 -10.72
C GLN A 294 3.92 -6.05 -10.96
N PHE A 295 4.42 -6.69 -9.91
CA PHE A 295 4.99 -8.02 -9.96
C PHE A 295 3.95 -9.07 -10.39
N GLY A 296 2.74 -9.01 -9.82
CA GLY A 296 1.63 -9.89 -10.21
C GLY A 296 1.27 -9.77 -11.70
N HIS A 297 1.22 -8.55 -12.23
CA HIS A 297 1.03 -8.32 -13.67
C HIS A 297 2.14 -8.93 -14.50
N TRP A 298 3.40 -8.65 -14.14
CA TRP A 298 4.55 -9.20 -14.84
C TRP A 298 4.55 -10.73 -14.81
N TYR A 299 4.25 -11.32 -13.66
CA TYR A 299 4.20 -12.77 -13.46
C TYR A 299 3.19 -13.45 -14.39
N VAL A 300 1.98 -12.89 -14.50
CA VAL A 300 0.89 -13.44 -15.33
C VAL A 300 1.16 -13.26 -16.82
N VAL A 301 1.80 -12.15 -17.22
CA VAL A 301 2.08 -11.86 -18.64
C VAL A 301 3.25 -12.68 -19.17
N THR A 302 4.19 -13.04 -18.30
CA THR A 302 5.34 -13.84 -18.70
C THR A 302 4.92 -15.27 -19.02
N ARG A 303 4.92 -15.62 -20.32
CA ARG A 303 4.48 -16.93 -20.81
C ARG A 303 5.51 -18.06 -20.64
N HIS A 304 6.73 -17.73 -20.22
CA HIS A 304 7.82 -18.69 -20.07
C HIS A 304 7.89 -19.18 -18.61
N GLU A 305 7.39 -20.37 -18.35
CA GLU A 305 7.39 -21.02 -17.02
C GLU A 305 8.77 -21.00 -16.33
N THR A 306 9.84 -21.20 -17.10
CA THR A 306 11.20 -21.17 -16.57
C THR A 306 11.58 -19.78 -16.02
N ARG A 307 11.18 -18.71 -16.72
CA ARG A 307 11.46 -17.32 -16.28
C ARG A 307 10.66 -16.99 -15.03
N GLN A 308 9.41 -17.41 -14.95
CA GLN A 308 8.56 -17.24 -13.76
C GLN A 308 9.18 -17.96 -12.56
N ALA A 309 9.57 -19.22 -12.71
CA ALA A 309 10.20 -20.00 -11.66
C ALA A 309 11.52 -19.36 -11.18
N VAL A 310 12.40 -18.98 -12.11
CA VAL A 310 13.68 -18.33 -11.78
C VAL A 310 13.46 -17.03 -11.01
N THR A 311 12.51 -16.21 -11.43
CA THR A 311 12.24 -14.95 -10.75
C THR A 311 11.69 -15.14 -9.35
N MET A 312 10.80 -16.13 -9.15
CA MET A 312 10.30 -16.46 -7.83
C MET A 312 11.41 -16.96 -6.91
N TRP A 313 12.30 -17.84 -7.39
CA TRP A 313 13.43 -18.30 -6.61
C TRP A 313 14.43 -17.19 -6.29
N LEU A 314 14.69 -16.28 -7.23
CA LEU A 314 15.52 -15.10 -6.97
C LEU A 314 14.88 -14.20 -5.90
N MET A 315 13.55 -13.99 -5.97
CA MET A 315 12.86 -13.22 -4.94
C MET A 315 12.94 -13.89 -3.57
N VAL A 316 12.73 -15.20 -3.47
CA VAL A 316 12.88 -15.94 -2.21
C VAL A 316 14.31 -15.85 -1.71
N ALA A 317 15.32 -16.01 -2.58
CA ALA A 317 16.73 -15.88 -2.21
C ALA A 317 17.08 -14.47 -1.71
N MET A 318 16.55 -13.42 -2.34
CA MET A 318 16.73 -12.03 -1.87
C MET A 318 16.08 -11.80 -0.50
N LEU A 319 14.86 -12.33 -0.29
CA LEU A 319 14.18 -12.22 1.01
C LEU A 319 14.93 -12.98 2.11
N THR A 320 15.43 -14.18 1.81
CA THR A 320 16.22 -14.95 2.79
C THR A 320 17.56 -14.29 3.09
N ALA A 321 18.28 -13.78 2.10
CA ALA A 321 19.51 -13.02 2.30
C ALA A 321 19.27 -11.77 3.16
N TYR A 322 18.14 -11.09 2.94
CA TYR A 322 17.76 -9.93 3.73
C TYR A 322 17.44 -10.29 5.19
N ILE A 323 16.68 -11.39 5.44
CA ILE A 323 16.42 -11.87 6.81
C ILE A 323 17.73 -12.23 7.53
N VAL A 324 18.66 -12.90 6.83
CA VAL A 324 19.96 -13.26 7.39
C VAL A 324 20.78 -12.01 7.72
N ALA A 325 20.83 -11.02 6.82
CA ALA A 325 21.51 -9.76 7.07
C ALA A 325 20.95 -9.02 8.29
N MET A 326 19.63 -9.08 8.50
CA MET A 326 18.97 -8.52 9.68
C MET A 326 19.28 -9.24 10.99
N ALA A 327 19.48 -10.56 10.93
CA ALA A 327 19.80 -11.36 12.11
C ALA A 327 21.28 -11.19 12.56
N ILE A 328 22.13 -10.65 11.68
CA ILE A 328 23.56 -10.43 11.96
C ILE A 328 23.82 -9.01 12.50
N VAL A 329 22.94 -8.05 12.20
CA VAL A 329 22.98 -6.67 12.71
C VAL A 329 22.25 -6.55 14.05
#